data_f33586dfb97fa935a0e0ac495e7c5453
#
_entry.id   f33586dfb97fa935a0e0ac495e7c5453
#
_cell.length_a   1.000
_cell.length_b   1.000
_cell.length_c   1.000
_cell.angle_alpha   90.00
_cell.angle_beta   90.00
_cell.angle_gamma   90.00
#
_symmetry.space_group_name_H-M   'P 1'
#
loop_
_entity.id
_entity.type
_entity.pdbx_description
1 polymer ?
#
loop_
_entity_poly.entity_id
_entity_poly.type
_entity_poly.pdbx_seq_one_letter_code
_entity_poly.pdbx_strand_id
1 'polypeptide(L)'
;MSKTIALVDDDRNILTSLSIALEREGFKVQTYIDGESALVGLSRNPPDLAVVDIKMPRMDGEELLKRIKKKMSIPIIFLTSKDEEVDELLGLKLGADDFIKKSGGFSIKVLVERIRVQLRKKSSSQDETKNLIVHGKLKLDPSQLECQWNGKNLPEKLTTTEFLIVKELAQRPGVIKERAHLMDIAYKENTDIEDRTIDSHIKRIRKKFK
;
A
#
# COMPACT_ATOMS: atom_id res chain seq x y z
N MET A 1 -7.24 -1.96 -19.86
CA MET A 1 -8.49 -2.63 -19.40
C MET A 1 -9.03 -1.88 -18.20
N SER A 2 -10.36 -1.68 -18.12
CA SER A 2 -11.02 -1.03 -16.96
C SER A 2 -10.90 -1.92 -15.73
N LYS A 3 -10.50 -1.36 -14.59
CA LYS A 3 -10.38 -2.07 -13.31
C LYS A 3 -11.73 -2.26 -12.65
N THR A 4 -11.97 -3.38 -12.00
CA THR A 4 -13.22 -3.73 -11.32
C THR A 4 -13.09 -3.53 -9.81
N ILE A 5 -13.98 -2.72 -9.24
CA ILE A 5 -14.06 -2.42 -7.82
C ILE A 5 -15.33 -3.06 -7.24
N ALA A 6 -15.20 -3.82 -6.17
CA ALA A 6 -16.36 -4.29 -5.41
C ALA A 6 -16.66 -3.30 -4.27
N LEU A 7 -17.92 -2.95 -4.11
CA LEU A 7 -18.46 -2.18 -2.98
C LEU A 7 -19.34 -3.09 -2.13
N VAL A 8 -19.08 -3.15 -0.83
CA VAL A 8 -19.85 -3.95 0.12
C VAL A 8 -20.28 -3.06 1.26
N ASP A 9 -21.58 -2.80 1.37
CA ASP A 9 -22.17 -1.90 2.37
C ASP A 9 -23.66 -2.22 2.50
N ASP A 10 -24.23 -2.24 3.69
CA ASP A 10 -25.66 -2.51 3.89
C ASP A 10 -26.53 -1.28 3.56
N ASP A 11 -25.95 -0.08 3.47
CA ASP A 11 -26.63 1.13 3.03
C ASP A 11 -26.63 1.26 1.49
N ARG A 12 -27.79 1.04 0.90
CA ARG A 12 -28.02 1.13 -0.55
C ARG A 12 -27.74 2.53 -1.12
N ASN A 13 -27.92 3.60 -0.33
CA ASN A 13 -27.69 4.97 -0.78
C ASN A 13 -26.17 5.20 -0.93
N ILE A 14 -25.39 4.68 0.01
CA ILE A 14 -23.91 4.71 -0.08
C ILE A 14 -23.46 3.94 -1.29
N LEU A 15 -23.94 2.70 -1.49
CA LEU A 15 -23.60 1.90 -2.68
C LEU A 15 -23.90 2.63 -3.97
N THR A 16 -25.11 3.22 -4.09
CA THR A 16 -25.52 3.95 -5.30
C THR A 16 -24.63 5.16 -5.56
N SER A 17 -24.39 5.98 -4.52
CA SER A 17 -23.57 7.19 -4.64
C SER A 17 -22.12 6.89 -5.02
N LEU A 18 -21.53 5.87 -4.38
CA LEU A 18 -20.16 5.45 -4.67
C LEU A 18 -20.04 4.79 -6.04
N SER A 19 -21.04 3.98 -6.45
CA SER A 19 -21.05 3.35 -7.78
C SER A 19 -21.00 4.40 -8.88
N ILE A 20 -21.92 5.37 -8.85
CA ILE A 20 -21.97 6.45 -9.85
C ILE A 20 -20.64 7.20 -9.90
N ALA A 21 -20.06 7.48 -8.75
CA ALA A 21 -18.80 8.22 -8.69
C ALA A 21 -17.62 7.42 -9.25
N LEU A 22 -17.50 6.14 -8.89
CA LEU A 22 -16.42 5.29 -9.38
C LEU A 22 -16.56 4.96 -10.87
N GLU A 23 -17.79 4.80 -11.38
CA GLU A 23 -18.04 4.60 -12.80
C GLU A 23 -17.63 5.84 -13.63
N ARG A 24 -17.90 7.05 -13.14
CA ARG A 24 -17.42 8.31 -13.75
C ARG A 24 -15.90 8.40 -13.81
N GLU A 25 -15.20 7.77 -12.89
CA GLU A 25 -13.74 7.68 -12.86
C GLU A 25 -13.17 6.53 -13.72
N GLY A 26 -14.06 5.82 -14.45
CA GLY A 26 -13.69 4.78 -15.41
C GLY A 26 -13.55 3.37 -14.84
N PHE A 27 -13.95 3.16 -13.59
CA PHE A 27 -13.97 1.82 -12.97
C PHE A 27 -15.23 1.04 -13.38
N LYS A 28 -15.13 -0.30 -13.38
CA LYS A 28 -16.30 -1.17 -13.33
C LYS A 28 -16.66 -1.42 -11.87
N VAL A 29 -17.95 -1.41 -11.54
CA VAL A 29 -18.39 -1.54 -10.15
C VAL A 29 -19.26 -2.78 -9.98
N GLN A 30 -19.03 -3.53 -8.90
CA GLN A 30 -19.87 -4.62 -8.40
C GLN A 30 -20.34 -4.22 -7.02
N THR A 31 -21.65 -4.35 -6.73
CA THR A 31 -22.23 -3.95 -5.43
C THR A 31 -22.82 -5.15 -4.70
N TYR A 32 -22.62 -5.20 -3.38
CA TYR A 32 -23.16 -6.21 -2.48
C TYR A 32 -23.68 -5.54 -1.22
N ILE A 33 -24.88 -5.97 -0.76
CA ILE A 33 -25.57 -5.36 0.39
C ILE A 33 -25.27 -6.07 1.71
N ASP A 34 -24.49 -7.12 1.70
CA ASP A 34 -24.09 -7.89 2.89
C ASP A 34 -22.84 -8.74 2.62
N GLY A 35 -22.19 -9.18 3.70
CA GLY A 35 -20.97 -9.95 3.63
C GLY A 35 -21.11 -11.34 2.99
N GLU A 36 -22.29 -11.98 3.12
CA GLU A 36 -22.52 -13.33 2.55
C GLU A 36 -22.65 -13.27 1.03
N SER A 37 -23.46 -12.35 0.52
CA SER A 37 -23.60 -12.13 -0.94
C SER A 37 -22.28 -11.68 -1.55
N ALA A 38 -21.53 -10.83 -0.84
CA ALA A 38 -20.18 -10.43 -1.26
C ALA A 38 -19.23 -11.63 -1.35
N LEU A 39 -19.16 -12.48 -0.32
CA LEU A 39 -18.25 -13.63 -0.32
C LEU A 39 -18.52 -14.58 -1.51
N VAL A 40 -19.80 -14.83 -1.83
CA VAL A 40 -20.18 -15.64 -2.99
C VAL A 40 -19.85 -14.95 -4.30
N GLY A 41 -20.24 -13.68 -4.44
CA GLY A 41 -20.03 -12.91 -5.67
C GLY A 41 -18.54 -12.70 -6.00
N LEU A 42 -17.75 -12.32 -5.00
CA LEU A 42 -16.30 -12.11 -5.15
C LEU A 42 -15.55 -13.41 -5.47
N SER A 43 -16.04 -14.55 -4.97
CA SER A 43 -15.44 -15.86 -5.28
C SER A 43 -15.70 -16.27 -6.75
N ARG A 44 -16.84 -15.87 -7.33
CA ARG A 44 -17.20 -16.15 -8.74
C ARG A 44 -16.53 -15.19 -9.72
N ASN A 45 -16.55 -13.91 -9.38
CA ASN A 45 -16.01 -12.83 -10.22
C ASN A 45 -15.07 -11.97 -9.38
N PRO A 46 -13.79 -12.35 -9.21
CA PRO A 46 -12.85 -11.62 -8.40
C PRO A 46 -12.62 -10.20 -8.93
N PRO A 47 -12.78 -9.14 -8.08
CA PRO A 47 -12.47 -7.78 -8.45
C PRO A 47 -10.96 -7.50 -8.37
N ASP A 48 -10.55 -6.34 -8.85
CA ASP A 48 -9.19 -5.85 -8.66
C ASP A 48 -8.96 -5.33 -7.24
N LEU A 49 -10.02 -4.80 -6.58
CA LEU A 49 -10.01 -4.26 -5.22
C LEU A 49 -11.43 -4.31 -4.65
N ALA A 50 -11.55 -4.49 -3.33
CA ALA A 50 -12.81 -4.36 -2.60
C ALA A 50 -12.78 -3.19 -1.61
N VAL A 51 -13.88 -2.43 -1.56
CA VAL A 51 -14.19 -1.43 -0.54
C VAL A 51 -15.31 -2.00 0.30
N VAL A 52 -15.09 -2.17 1.60
CA VAL A 52 -15.95 -2.94 2.49
C VAL A 52 -16.33 -2.11 3.71
N ASP A 53 -17.62 -2.02 4.01
CA ASP A 53 -18.03 -1.50 5.32
C ASP A 53 -17.69 -2.50 6.43
N ILE A 54 -17.28 -1.99 7.59
CA ILE A 54 -16.97 -2.84 8.74
C ILE A 54 -18.27 -3.32 9.38
N LYS A 55 -19.22 -2.41 9.62
CA LYS A 55 -20.45 -2.72 10.34
C LYS A 55 -21.57 -3.15 9.41
N MET A 56 -21.68 -4.44 9.21
CA MET A 56 -22.80 -5.02 8.47
C MET A 56 -23.50 -6.10 9.30
N PRO A 57 -24.82 -6.29 9.13
CA PRO A 57 -25.55 -7.34 9.84
C PRO A 57 -25.09 -8.73 9.38
N ARG A 58 -25.16 -9.72 10.29
CA ARG A 58 -24.85 -11.14 10.09
C ARG A 58 -23.36 -11.45 9.89
N MET A 59 -22.73 -10.95 8.86
CA MET A 59 -21.30 -11.07 8.59
C MET A 59 -20.71 -9.67 8.47
N ASP A 60 -19.91 -9.27 9.45
CA ASP A 60 -19.20 -8.00 9.45
C ASP A 60 -18.02 -7.98 8.44
N GLY A 61 -17.49 -6.77 8.20
CA GLY A 61 -16.39 -6.59 7.26
C GLY A 61 -15.12 -7.32 7.66
N GLU A 62 -14.86 -7.50 8.96
CA GLU A 62 -13.68 -8.21 9.45
C GLU A 62 -13.75 -9.70 9.18
N GLU A 63 -14.91 -10.31 9.43
CA GLU A 63 -15.13 -11.72 9.13
C GLU A 63 -15.06 -11.96 7.62
N LEU A 64 -15.67 -11.06 6.85
CA LEU A 64 -15.58 -11.09 5.39
C LEU A 64 -14.11 -11.00 4.92
N LEU A 65 -13.31 -10.07 5.46
CA LEU A 65 -11.88 -9.95 5.18
C LEU A 65 -11.13 -11.26 5.43
N LYS A 66 -11.32 -11.85 6.63
CA LYS A 66 -10.67 -13.12 7.00
C LYS A 66 -11.01 -14.25 6.02
N ARG A 67 -12.26 -14.32 5.57
CA ARG A 67 -12.71 -15.34 4.61
C ARG A 67 -12.18 -15.07 3.20
N ILE A 68 -12.15 -13.81 2.74
CA ILE A 68 -11.61 -13.41 1.45
C ILE A 68 -10.11 -13.72 1.37
N LYS A 69 -9.32 -13.26 2.37
CA LYS A 69 -7.85 -13.43 2.37
C LYS A 69 -7.40 -14.91 2.36
N LYS A 70 -8.26 -15.83 2.82
CA LYS A 70 -7.98 -17.29 2.71
C LYS A 70 -8.13 -17.82 1.29
N LYS A 71 -8.92 -17.16 0.42
CA LYS A 71 -9.29 -17.65 -0.91
C LYS A 71 -8.64 -16.86 -2.05
N MET A 72 -8.38 -15.58 -1.83
CA MET A 72 -7.89 -14.69 -2.87
C MET A 72 -7.04 -13.56 -2.29
N SER A 73 -6.07 -13.08 -3.08
CA SER A 73 -5.21 -11.94 -2.73
C SER A 73 -5.70 -10.70 -3.49
N ILE A 74 -6.71 -10.01 -2.94
CA ILE A 74 -7.17 -8.72 -3.43
C ILE A 74 -6.95 -7.65 -2.36
N PRO A 75 -6.61 -6.41 -2.74
CA PRO A 75 -6.56 -5.30 -1.80
C PRO A 75 -7.95 -5.02 -1.23
N ILE A 76 -8.02 -4.71 0.06
CA ILE A 76 -9.27 -4.38 0.76
C ILE A 76 -9.09 -3.05 1.48
N ILE A 77 -9.98 -2.10 1.18
CA ILE A 77 -10.10 -0.81 1.87
C ILE A 77 -11.34 -0.88 2.75
N PHE A 78 -11.19 -0.65 4.04
CA PHE A 78 -12.34 -0.52 4.93
C PHE A 78 -12.94 0.88 4.89
N LEU A 79 -14.28 0.94 4.90
CA LEU A 79 -15.05 2.14 5.25
C LEU A 79 -15.61 1.97 6.66
N THR A 80 -15.62 3.02 7.47
CA THR A 80 -16.13 2.97 8.84
C THR A 80 -16.78 4.28 9.29
N SER A 81 -17.71 4.20 10.24
CA SER A 81 -18.28 5.34 10.93
C SER A 81 -17.35 5.85 12.06
N LYS A 82 -17.61 7.05 12.58
CA LYS A 82 -16.69 7.88 13.40
C LYS A 82 -16.24 7.28 14.74
N ASP A 83 -16.96 6.35 15.31
CA ASP A 83 -16.78 5.96 16.74
C ASP A 83 -15.77 4.82 16.97
N GLU A 84 -14.95 4.49 15.96
CA GLU A 84 -14.18 3.25 15.90
C GLU A 84 -12.66 3.46 15.75
N GLU A 85 -12.04 4.31 16.59
CA GLU A 85 -10.58 4.42 16.64
C GLU A 85 -9.89 3.09 16.99
N VAL A 86 -10.59 2.23 17.75
CA VAL A 86 -10.12 0.89 18.11
C VAL A 86 -10.10 -0.04 16.89
N ASP A 87 -11.03 0.13 15.96
CA ASP A 87 -11.19 -0.75 14.79
C ASP A 87 -10.15 -0.45 13.70
N GLU A 88 -9.59 0.76 13.63
CA GLU A 88 -8.53 1.12 12.68
C GLU A 88 -7.26 0.28 12.90
N LEU A 89 -6.81 0.19 14.14
CA LEU A 89 -5.65 -0.65 14.51
C LEU A 89 -5.95 -2.15 14.34
N LEU A 90 -7.18 -2.56 14.59
CA LEU A 90 -7.60 -3.94 14.45
C LEU A 90 -7.70 -4.33 12.97
N GLY A 91 -8.32 -3.50 12.13
CA GLY A 91 -8.45 -3.74 10.69
C GLY A 91 -7.10 -3.88 9.98
N LEU A 92 -6.13 -3.01 10.32
CA LEU A 92 -4.76 -3.09 9.80
C LEU A 92 -4.03 -4.35 10.30
N LYS A 93 -4.20 -4.73 11.58
CA LYS A 93 -3.66 -5.99 12.13
C LYS A 93 -4.25 -7.22 11.48
N LEU A 94 -5.51 -7.17 11.03
CA LEU A 94 -6.20 -8.26 10.33
C LEU A 94 -5.82 -8.36 8.84
N GLY A 95 -5.02 -7.41 8.33
CA GLY A 95 -4.50 -7.45 6.96
C GLY A 95 -5.31 -6.66 5.95
N ALA A 96 -6.11 -5.67 6.37
CA ALA A 96 -6.64 -4.66 5.46
C ALA A 96 -5.50 -3.83 4.86
N ASP A 97 -5.66 -3.41 3.62
CA ASP A 97 -4.61 -2.68 2.88
C ASP A 97 -4.72 -1.17 3.09
N ASP A 98 -5.90 -0.67 3.49
CA ASP A 98 -6.16 0.72 3.85
C ASP A 98 -7.48 0.88 4.63
N PHE A 99 -7.71 2.09 5.15
CA PHE A 99 -8.82 2.41 6.02
C PHE A 99 -9.30 3.86 5.78
N ILE A 100 -10.61 4.08 5.69
CA ILE A 100 -11.21 5.39 5.44
C ILE A 100 -12.41 5.61 6.36
N LYS A 101 -12.43 6.74 7.07
CA LYS A 101 -13.57 7.13 7.90
C LYS A 101 -14.69 7.76 7.05
N LYS A 102 -15.94 7.28 7.22
CA LYS A 102 -17.14 7.84 6.55
C LYS A 102 -17.52 9.23 7.10
N SER A 103 -17.01 9.62 8.29
CA SER A 103 -17.30 10.87 8.99
C SER A 103 -16.16 11.89 8.88
N GLY A 104 -16.44 13.15 9.21
CA GLY A 104 -15.38 14.18 9.30
C GLY A 104 -14.84 14.68 7.97
N GLY A 105 -15.69 14.71 6.92
CA GLY A 105 -15.28 15.21 5.59
C GLY A 105 -14.92 14.09 4.63
N PHE A 106 -15.61 12.92 4.72
CA PHE A 106 -15.49 11.87 3.71
C PHE A 106 -15.60 12.46 2.31
N SER A 107 -14.56 12.32 1.53
CA SER A 107 -14.50 12.77 0.16
C SER A 107 -14.34 11.60 -0.78
N ILE A 108 -15.26 11.48 -1.73
CA ILE A 108 -15.19 10.48 -2.80
C ILE A 108 -13.85 10.60 -3.57
N LYS A 109 -13.34 11.83 -3.74
CA LYS A 109 -12.02 12.04 -4.38
C LYS A 109 -10.89 11.38 -3.59
N VAL A 110 -10.93 11.43 -2.26
CA VAL A 110 -9.94 10.74 -1.41
C VAL A 110 -10.05 9.23 -1.57
N LEU A 111 -11.27 8.68 -1.58
CA LEU A 111 -11.49 7.24 -1.82
C LEU A 111 -10.92 6.82 -3.18
N VAL A 112 -11.21 7.57 -4.25
CA VAL A 112 -10.69 7.30 -5.61
C VAL A 112 -9.17 7.26 -5.63
N GLU A 113 -8.51 8.24 -5.01
CA GLU A 113 -7.04 8.28 -4.97
C GLU A 113 -6.45 7.10 -4.16
N ARG A 114 -7.07 6.72 -3.05
CA ARG A 114 -6.65 5.54 -2.27
C ARG A 114 -6.85 4.24 -3.05
N ILE A 115 -7.97 4.08 -3.77
CA ILE A 115 -8.19 2.96 -4.69
C ILE A 115 -7.06 2.90 -5.73
N ARG A 116 -6.74 4.03 -6.37
CA ARG A 116 -5.65 4.10 -7.36
C ARG A 116 -4.29 3.72 -6.79
N VAL A 117 -4.00 4.14 -5.54
CA VAL A 117 -2.76 3.78 -4.84
C VAL A 117 -2.68 2.28 -4.59
N GLN A 118 -3.76 1.65 -4.08
CA GLN A 118 -3.76 0.22 -3.80
C GLN A 118 -3.71 -0.63 -5.08
N LEU A 119 -4.39 -0.20 -6.14
CA LEU A 119 -4.32 -0.87 -7.44
C LEU A 119 -2.90 -0.79 -8.05
N ARG A 120 -2.19 0.32 -7.87
CA ARG A 120 -0.77 0.45 -8.28
C ARG A 120 0.13 -0.49 -7.49
N LYS A 121 -0.05 -0.59 -6.17
CA LYS A 121 0.71 -1.55 -5.34
C LYS A 121 0.48 -2.99 -5.81
N LYS A 122 -0.75 -3.37 -6.14
CA LYS A 122 -1.06 -4.71 -6.65
C LYS A 122 -0.47 -4.97 -8.05
N SER A 123 -0.50 -4.00 -8.95
CA SER A 123 0.16 -4.13 -10.26
C SER A 123 1.68 -4.17 -10.14
N SER A 124 2.26 -3.50 -9.13
CA SER A 124 3.69 -3.62 -8.85
C SER A 124 4.06 -4.95 -8.18
N SER A 125 3.16 -5.62 -7.46
CA SER A 125 3.41 -6.98 -6.95
C SER A 125 3.28 -8.09 -8.01
N GLN A 126 2.61 -7.85 -9.13
CA GLN A 126 2.68 -8.74 -10.32
C GLN A 126 3.88 -8.42 -11.22
N ASP A 127 4.46 -7.23 -11.07
CA ASP A 127 5.69 -6.77 -11.69
C ASP A 127 6.83 -6.77 -10.63
N GLU A 128 6.97 -7.85 -9.86
CA GLU A 128 8.10 -8.00 -8.90
C GLU A 128 9.47 -7.78 -9.57
N THR A 129 9.54 -7.94 -10.88
CA THR A 129 10.73 -7.61 -11.68
C THR A 129 10.88 -6.11 -11.96
N LYS A 130 9.81 -5.26 -11.88
CA LYS A 130 9.90 -3.83 -12.24
C LYS A 130 10.22 -2.89 -11.08
N ASN A 131 10.04 -3.29 -9.82
CA ASN A 131 10.48 -2.51 -8.67
C ASN A 131 11.93 -2.82 -8.24
N LEU A 132 12.53 -3.85 -8.80
CA LEU A 132 13.93 -4.15 -8.55
C LEU A 132 14.80 -3.10 -9.23
N ILE A 133 15.56 -2.36 -8.43
CA ILE A 133 16.58 -1.47 -8.94
C ILE A 133 17.84 -2.31 -9.16
N VAL A 134 18.14 -2.57 -10.42
CA VAL A 134 19.36 -3.31 -10.81
C VAL A 134 20.32 -2.35 -11.49
N HIS A 135 21.50 -2.18 -10.90
CA HIS A 135 22.57 -1.39 -11.50
C HIS A 135 23.91 -2.10 -11.31
N GLY A 136 24.44 -2.64 -12.41
CA GLY A 136 25.67 -3.44 -12.37
C GLY A 136 25.53 -4.64 -11.42
N LYS A 137 26.33 -4.67 -10.36
CA LYS A 137 26.32 -5.73 -9.34
C LYS A 137 25.28 -5.51 -8.23
N LEU A 138 24.66 -4.34 -8.17
CA LEU A 138 23.68 -3.96 -7.17
C LEU A 138 22.27 -4.42 -7.59
N LYS A 139 21.55 -5.06 -6.68
CA LYS A 139 20.13 -5.37 -6.79
C LYS A 139 19.44 -4.95 -5.50
N LEU A 140 18.45 -4.06 -5.60
CA LEU A 140 17.66 -3.59 -4.47
C LEU A 140 16.20 -4.01 -4.67
N ASP A 141 15.60 -4.54 -3.63
CA ASP A 141 14.17 -4.79 -3.52
C ASP A 141 13.53 -3.80 -2.53
N PRO A 142 12.88 -2.73 -3.00
CA PRO A 142 12.25 -1.75 -2.12
C PRO A 142 11.06 -2.30 -1.33
N SER A 143 10.43 -3.39 -1.79
CA SER A 143 9.26 -3.98 -1.13
C SER A 143 9.66 -4.75 0.13
N GLN A 144 10.84 -5.37 0.11
CA GLN A 144 11.38 -6.17 1.20
C GLN A 144 12.54 -5.50 1.95
N LEU A 145 12.94 -4.30 1.53
CA LEU A 145 14.15 -3.60 2.02
C LEU A 145 15.40 -4.46 1.91
N GLU A 146 15.46 -5.30 0.87
CA GLU A 146 16.59 -6.20 0.63
C GLU A 146 17.60 -5.62 -0.37
N CYS A 147 18.88 -5.87 -0.08
CA CYS A 147 19.98 -5.46 -0.91
C CYS A 147 20.91 -6.65 -1.21
N GLN A 148 21.15 -6.89 -2.48
CA GLN A 148 22.11 -7.87 -2.93
C GLN A 148 23.27 -7.18 -3.68
N TRP A 149 24.47 -7.66 -3.45
CA TRP A 149 25.68 -7.24 -4.14
C TRP A 149 26.35 -8.43 -4.79
N ASN A 150 26.61 -8.35 -6.09
CA ASN A 150 27.22 -9.42 -6.87
C ASN A 150 26.48 -10.77 -6.74
N GLY A 151 25.13 -10.72 -6.72
CA GLY A 151 24.25 -11.90 -6.63
C GLY A 151 24.12 -12.53 -5.23
N LYS A 152 24.75 -11.95 -4.21
CA LYS A 152 24.71 -12.42 -2.81
C LYS A 152 24.09 -11.36 -1.90
N ASN A 153 23.40 -11.80 -0.86
CA ASN A 153 22.94 -10.88 0.19
C ASN A 153 24.16 -10.28 0.91
N LEU A 154 24.02 -9.03 1.35
CA LEU A 154 25.07 -8.39 2.15
C LEU A 154 25.30 -9.15 3.46
N PRO A 155 26.56 -9.27 3.93
CA PRO A 155 26.87 -9.91 5.21
C PRO A 155 26.12 -9.30 6.40
N GLU A 156 25.90 -8.00 6.34
CA GLU A 156 25.11 -7.23 7.31
C GLU A 156 24.02 -6.45 6.56
N LYS A 157 22.74 -6.62 6.94
CA LYS A 157 21.60 -5.92 6.32
C LYS A 157 21.75 -4.41 6.46
N LEU A 158 21.31 -3.68 5.44
CA LEU A 158 21.18 -2.23 5.53
C LEU A 158 20.06 -1.87 6.53
N THR A 159 20.27 -0.84 7.32
CA THR A 159 19.16 -0.22 8.07
C THR A 159 18.21 0.46 7.09
N THR A 160 16.98 0.78 7.51
CA THR A 160 16.00 1.48 6.66
C THR A 160 16.57 2.77 6.09
N THR A 161 17.24 3.58 6.91
CA THR A 161 17.90 4.82 6.50
C THR A 161 18.99 4.58 5.46
N GLU A 162 19.87 3.61 5.69
CA GLU A 162 20.92 3.24 4.76
C GLU A 162 20.35 2.71 3.44
N PHE A 163 19.28 1.92 3.51
CA PHE A 163 18.59 1.43 2.32
C PHE A 163 18.00 2.56 1.48
N LEU A 164 17.34 3.54 2.10
CA LEU A 164 16.77 4.71 1.40
C LEU A 164 17.86 5.54 0.72
N ILE A 165 19.01 5.75 1.36
CA ILE A 165 20.16 6.44 0.79
C ILE A 165 20.70 5.67 -0.43
N VAL A 166 20.92 4.36 -0.31
CA VAL A 166 21.42 3.52 -1.41
C VAL A 166 20.42 3.50 -2.56
N LYS A 167 19.15 3.39 -2.28
CA LYS A 167 18.06 3.44 -3.27
C LYS A 167 18.10 4.74 -4.07
N GLU A 168 18.18 5.89 -3.40
CA GLU A 168 18.20 7.21 -4.04
C GLU A 168 19.44 7.38 -4.93
N LEU A 169 20.60 6.92 -4.49
CA LEU A 169 21.84 6.95 -5.28
C LEU A 169 21.77 6.00 -6.48
N ALA A 170 21.12 4.84 -6.34
CA ALA A 170 21.00 3.83 -7.39
C ALA A 170 19.95 4.15 -8.46
N GLN A 171 18.95 4.98 -8.17
CA GLN A 171 17.91 5.36 -9.15
C GLN A 171 18.46 6.15 -10.34
N ARG A 172 19.47 6.99 -10.12
CA ARG A 172 20.14 7.79 -11.16
C ARG A 172 21.65 7.77 -11.00
N PRO A 173 22.31 6.69 -11.42
CA PRO A 173 23.77 6.57 -11.33
C PRO A 173 24.46 7.68 -12.11
N GLY A 174 25.56 8.19 -11.56
CA GLY A 174 26.32 9.29 -12.17
C GLY A 174 25.79 10.69 -11.88
N VAL A 175 24.59 10.81 -11.27
CA VAL A 175 24.07 12.11 -10.83
C VAL A 175 24.53 12.40 -9.40
N ILE A 176 25.20 13.54 -9.21
CA ILE A 176 25.61 14.01 -7.89
C ILE A 176 24.35 14.39 -7.08
N LYS A 177 24.25 13.89 -5.86
CA LYS A 177 23.17 14.21 -4.92
C LYS A 177 23.73 15.07 -3.79
N GLU A 178 23.01 16.15 -3.47
CA GLU A 178 23.35 17.02 -2.35
C GLU A 178 23.09 16.32 -1.00
N ARG A 179 23.90 16.65 0.01
CA ARG A 179 23.73 16.10 1.38
C ARG A 179 22.35 16.40 1.96
N ALA A 180 21.89 17.65 1.81
CA ALA A 180 20.56 18.06 2.25
C ALA A 180 19.46 17.19 1.64
N HIS A 181 19.51 16.90 0.34
CA HIS A 181 18.54 16.03 -0.33
C HIS A 181 18.56 14.60 0.22
N LEU A 182 19.73 14.04 0.52
CA LEU A 182 19.84 12.72 1.15
C LEU A 182 19.35 12.71 2.60
N MET A 183 19.50 13.83 3.32
CA MET A 183 18.95 14.03 4.66
C MET A 183 17.43 14.01 4.63
N ASP A 184 16.81 14.78 3.73
CA ASP A 184 15.34 14.83 3.59
C ASP A 184 14.73 13.45 3.32
N ILE A 185 15.41 12.63 2.50
CA ILE A 185 14.95 11.27 2.19
C ILE A 185 15.14 10.33 3.37
N ALA A 186 16.24 10.46 4.10
CA ALA A 186 16.60 9.60 5.21
C ALA A 186 15.78 9.86 6.48
N TYR A 187 15.30 11.10 6.67
CA TYR A 187 14.73 11.59 7.93
C TYR A 187 13.47 12.45 7.74
N LYS A 188 12.55 12.04 6.89
CA LYS A 188 11.32 12.79 6.51
C LYS A 188 10.49 13.40 7.65
N GLU A 189 10.75 13.08 8.92
CA GLU A 189 9.95 13.49 10.08
C GLU A 189 10.76 14.11 11.25
N ASN A 190 12.09 14.25 11.15
CA ASN A 190 12.91 14.81 12.23
C ASN A 190 13.79 15.97 11.75
N THR A 191 13.45 17.18 12.17
CA THR A 191 14.00 18.46 11.72
C THR A 191 15.34 18.89 12.35
N ASP A 192 15.92 18.14 13.31
CA ASP A 192 17.10 18.57 14.07
C ASP A 192 18.33 17.65 13.95
N ILE A 193 18.61 17.15 12.74
CA ILE A 193 19.77 16.26 12.55
C ILE A 193 20.86 16.94 11.69
N GLU A 194 22.07 17.05 12.26
CA GLU A 194 23.21 17.69 11.58
C GLU A 194 23.66 16.95 10.31
N ASP A 195 24.10 17.69 9.28
CA ASP A 195 24.63 17.20 7.98
C ASP A 195 25.71 16.10 8.11
N ARG A 196 26.48 16.12 9.19
CA ARG A 196 27.53 15.10 9.46
C ARG A 196 26.98 13.68 9.62
N THR A 197 25.68 13.52 9.86
CA THR A 197 25.03 12.21 9.99
C THR A 197 25.03 11.44 8.68
N ILE A 198 24.91 12.10 7.52
CA ILE A 198 24.95 11.46 6.20
C ILE A 198 26.33 10.85 5.92
N ASP A 199 27.41 11.55 6.22
CA ASP A 199 28.76 11.02 6.01
C ASP A 199 29.01 9.74 6.85
N SER A 200 28.43 9.68 8.06
CA SER A 200 28.47 8.49 8.90
C SER A 200 27.71 7.31 8.28
N HIS A 201 26.51 7.55 7.69
CA HIS A 201 25.78 6.51 6.96
C HIS A 201 26.53 6.05 5.72
N ILE A 202 27.07 6.94 4.92
CA ILE A 202 27.86 6.60 3.75
C ILE A 202 29.08 5.74 4.13
N LYS A 203 29.76 6.08 5.24
CA LYS A 203 30.88 5.28 5.75
C LYS A 203 30.45 3.86 6.13
N ARG A 204 29.30 3.69 6.82
CA ARG A 204 28.76 2.37 7.19
C ARG A 204 28.32 1.58 5.96
N ILE A 205 27.59 2.23 5.02
CA ILE A 205 27.20 1.62 3.75
C ILE A 205 28.42 1.07 3.02
N ARG A 206 29.45 1.88 2.82
CA ARG A 206 30.70 1.45 2.15
C ARG A 206 31.36 0.25 2.83
N LYS A 207 31.27 0.15 4.17
CA LYS A 207 31.80 -1.01 4.91
C LYS A 207 31.02 -2.29 4.61
N LYS A 208 29.69 -2.20 4.46
CA LYS A 208 28.82 -3.35 4.18
C LYS A 208 28.95 -3.90 2.76
N PHE A 209 29.47 -3.10 1.83
CA PHE A 209 29.70 -3.49 0.42
C PHE A 209 31.13 -3.97 0.14
N LYS A 210 31.99 -4.05 1.14
CA LYS A 210 33.34 -4.62 1.04
C LYS A 210 33.34 -6.12 1.32
#